data_77174bf716c7de4ada53fd3689986d4e
#
_entry.id   77174bf716c7de4ada53fd3689986d4e
#
_cell.length_a   1.000
_cell.length_b   1.000
_cell.length_c   1.000
_cell.angle_alpha   90.00
_cell.angle_beta   90.00
_cell.angle_gamma   90.00
#
_symmetry.space_group_name_H-M   'P 1'
#
loop_
_entity.id
_entity.type
_entity.pdbx_description
1 polymer ?
#
loop_
_entity_poly.entity_id
_entity_poly.type
_entity_poly.pdbx_seq_one_letter_code
_entity_poly.pdbx_strand_id
1 'polypeptide(L)'
;EKMYQLGIFTGKDLKSKTIEYLDEHFGKSGRYYYYVVRGVHNSEVKPNRIRKSLAAERTFNENLSSEIFMLEKLENIAKEVTKRLEKSKVAGKTVTLKIKYSDFTLQTRSKTLPYFISDKDVILETAKELLFQEKLSNSVRLLGISMSNLNTESTKKKVLEEKVVSVQLKFDF
;
A
#
# COMPACT_ATOMS: atom_id res chain seq x y z
N GLU A 1 5.10 13.44 16.09
CA GLU A 1 6.28 14.13 16.66
C GLU A 1 6.19 15.65 16.48
N LYS A 2 6.08 16.18 15.24
CA LYS A 2 6.00 17.64 14.98
C LYS A 2 4.85 18.35 15.70
N MET A 3 3.67 17.73 15.81
CA MET A 3 2.55 18.30 16.57
C MET A 3 2.88 18.49 18.05
N TYR A 4 3.53 17.50 18.66
CA TYR A 4 3.95 17.59 20.08
C TYR A 4 4.97 18.71 20.32
N GLN A 5 5.92 18.89 19.39
CA GLN A 5 6.89 20.01 19.45
C GLN A 5 6.21 21.39 19.41
N LEU A 6 5.04 21.49 18.79
CA LEU A 6 4.22 22.72 18.69
C LEU A 6 3.17 22.82 19.79
N GLY A 7 3.22 21.97 20.82
CA GLY A 7 2.26 21.96 21.93
C GLY A 7 0.85 21.52 21.51
N ILE A 8 0.74 20.69 20.45
CA ILE A 8 -0.53 20.15 19.98
C ILE A 8 -0.58 18.67 20.35
N PHE A 9 -1.25 18.34 21.44
CA PHE A 9 -1.36 16.97 21.99
C PHE A 9 -2.73 16.35 21.71
N THR A 10 -3.77 17.19 21.57
CA THR A 10 -5.16 16.75 21.40
C THR A 10 -5.84 17.47 20.25
N GLY A 11 -7.00 16.94 19.83
CA GLY A 11 -7.86 17.62 18.84
C GLY A 11 -8.34 19.01 19.33
N LYS A 12 -8.48 19.22 20.64
CA LYS A 12 -8.82 20.51 21.22
C LYS A 12 -7.69 21.53 21.00
N ASP A 13 -6.44 21.12 21.24
CA ASP A 13 -5.28 21.99 21.00
C ASP A 13 -5.14 22.33 19.52
N LEU A 14 -5.36 21.35 18.64
CA LEU A 14 -5.35 21.56 17.20
C LEU A 14 -6.46 22.54 16.76
N LYS A 15 -7.66 22.41 17.34
CA LYS A 15 -8.80 23.30 17.07
C LYS A 15 -8.57 24.73 17.52
N SER A 16 -7.75 24.96 18.56
CA SER A 16 -7.40 26.30 19.03
C SER A 16 -6.44 27.06 18.11
N LYS A 17 -5.76 26.38 17.19
CA LYS A 17 -4.81 27.01 16.27
C LYS A 17 -5.54 27.65 15.08
N THR A 18 -4.98 28.78 14.59
CA THR A 18 -5.50 29.45 13.39
C THR A 18 -5.11 28.70 12.11
N ILE A 19 -5.77 29.02 11.02
CA ILE A 19 -5.48 28.40 9.72
C ILE A 19 -4.09 28.82 9.21
N GLU A 20 -3.72 30.09 9.45
CA GLU A 20 -2.41 30.66 9.08
C GLU A 20 -1.30 29.92 9.82
N TYR A 21 -1.43 29.73 11.13
CA TYR A 21 -0.46 28.99 11.95
C TYR A 21 -0.27 27.56 11.45
N LEU A 22 -1.39 26.88 11.16
CA LEU A 22 -1.32 25.49 10.66
C LEU A 22 -0.78 25.41 9.22
N ASP A 23 -1.08 26.38 8.36
CA ASP A 23 -0.54 26.45 7.00
C ASP A 23 0.98 26.70 7.01
N GLU A 24 1.46 27.61 7.85
CA GLU A 24 2.88 27.89 8.03
C GLU A 24 3.67 26.64 8.47
N HIS A 25 3.14 25.90 9.43
CA HIS A 25 3.88 24.76 10.00
C HIS A 25 3.69 23.44 9.24
N PHE A 26 2.56 23.23 8.57
CA PHE A 26 2.21 21.96 7.92
C PHE A 26 1.86 22.10 6.43
N GLY A 27 1.87 23.31 5.87
CA GLY A 27 1.52 23.57 4.47
C GLY A 27 0.09 23.09 4.14
N LYS A 28 -0.08 22.46 2.99
CA LYS A 28 -1.39 21.92 2.55
C LYS A 28 -2.06 21.01 3.58
N SER A 29 -1.28 20.27 4.36
CA SER A 29 -1.81 19.42 5.43
C SER A 29 -2.36 20.25 6.59
N GLY A 30 -1.81 21.44 6.86
CA GLY A 30 -2.30 22.35 7.90
C GLY A 30 -3.72 22.83 7.63
N ARG A 31 -4.01 23.23 6.40
CA ARG A 31 -5.38 23.58 5.97
C ARG A 31 -6.34 22.40 6.13
N TYR A 32 -5.91 21.22 5.75
CA TYR A 32 -6.70 20.00 5.93
C TYR A 32 -6.99 19.74 7.41
N TYR A 33 -5.99 19.84 8.29
CA TYR A 33 -6.15 19.67 9.74
C TYR A 33 -7.10 20.69 10.35
N TYR A 34 -7.03 21.96 9.91
CA TYR A 34 -7.91 23.02 10.37
C TYR A 34 -9.38 22.70 10.15
N TYR A 35 -9.73 22.23 8.95
CA TYR A 35 -11.11 21.89 8.61
C TYR A 35 -11.58 20.59 9.26
N VAL A 36 -10.75 19.53 9.21
CA VAL A 36 -11.11 18.20 9.71
C VAL A 36 -11.39 18.23 11.22
N VAL A 37 -10.57 18.93 12.00
CA VAL A 37 -10.78 19.03 13.45
C VAL A 37 -12.06 19.80 13.83
N ARG A 38 -12.62 20.56 12.90
CA ARG A 38 -13.90 21.27 13.02
C ARG A 38 -15.08 20.47 12.42
N GLY A 39 -14.84 19.24 11.99
CA GLY A 39 -15.85 18.38 11.37
C GLY A 39 -16.16 18.74 9.90
N VAL A 40 -15.35 19.58 9.27
CA VAL A 40 -15.54 19.98 7.86
C VAL A 40 -14.65 19.11 6.98
N HIS A 41 -15.27 18.30 6.12
CA HIS A 41 -14.58 17.45 5.17
C HIS A 41 -15.37 17.38 3.85
N ASN A 42 -14.94 18.15 2.88
CA ASN A 42 -15.64 18.33 1.60
C ASN A 42 -15.12 17.39 0.49
N SER A 43 -14.37 16.34 0.86
CA SER A 43 -13.91 15.37 -0.14
C SER A 43 -15.07 14.54 -0.66
N GLU A 44 -15.15 14.44 -1.97
CA GLU A 44 -16.14 13.61 -2.65
C GLU A 44 -15.92 12.12 -2.33
N VAL A 45 -17.00 11.39 -2.08
CA VAL A 45 -16.97 9.94 -1.95
C VAL A 45 -16.75 9.34 -3.34
N LYS A 46 -15.61 8.67 -3.53
CA LYS A 46 -15.24 7.99 -4.79
C LYS A 46 -15.37 6.47 -4.63
N PRO A 47 -16.56 5.89 -4.85
CA PRO A 47 -16.80 4.46 -4.65
C PRO A 47 -16.02 3.60 -5.64
N ASN A 48 -15.79 4.09 -6.85
CA ASN A 48 -15.12 3.37 -7.92
C ASN A 48 -13.67 3.84 -8.07
N ARG A 49 -12.76 3.18 -7.36
CA ARG A 49 -11.32 3.43 -7.50
C ARG A 49 -10.64 2.27 -8.22
N ILE A 50 -9.73 2.59 -9.14
CA ILE A 50 -8.85 1.58 -9.72
C ILE A 50 -7.91 1.10 -8.62
N ARG A 51 -7.90 -0.21 -8.39
CA ARG A 51 -7.05 -0.86 -7.40
C ARG A 51 -5.59 -0.76 -7.83
N LYS A 52 -4.72 -0.32 -6.92
CA LYS A 52 -3.27 -0.20 -7.16
C LYS A 52 -2.48 -1.40 -6.64
N SER A 53 -3.01 -2.09 -5.64
CA SER A 53 -2.39 -3.26 -5.04
C SER A 53 -3.46 -4.23 -4.55
N LEU A 54 -3.05 -5.47 -4.32
CA LEU A 54 -3.86 -6.54 -3.77
C LEU A 54 -2.98 -7.36 -2.83
N ALA A 55 -3.45 -7.58 -1.60
CA ALA A 55 -2.66 -8.23 -0.56
C ALA A 55 -3.49 -9.18 0.29
N ALA A 56 -2.80 -10.12 0.93
CA ALA A 56 -3.31 -10.89 2.07
C ALA A 56 -2.24 -10.93 3.16
N GLU A 57 -2.67 -10.91 4.41
CA GLU A 57 -1.78 -11.03 5.56
C GLU A 57 -2.45 -11.80 6.69
N ARG A 58 -1.64 -12.42 7.55
CA ARG A 58 -2.09 -13.17 8.73
C ARG A 58 -1.25 -12.80 9.94
N THR A 59 -1.92 -12.43 11.02
CA THR A 59 -1.34 -12.37 12.36
C THR A 59 -1.49 -13.75 13.00
N PHE A 60 -0.44 -14.23 13.61
CA PHE A 60 -0.44 -15.55 14.26
C PHE A 60 -0.74 -15.41 15.75
N ASN A 61 -1.43 -16.40 16.31
CA ASN A 61 -1.74 -16.44 17.75
C ASN A 61 -0.45 -16.58 18.58
N GLU A 62 0.48 -17.37 18.06
CA GLU A 62 1.83 -17.55 18.62
C GLU A 62 2.86 -17.07 17.61
N ASN A 63 3.93 -16.41 18.10
CA ASN A 63 4.99 -15.92 17.24
C ASN A 63 5.78 -17.08 16.65
N LEU A 64 6.05 -17.05 15.35
CA LEU A 64 6.74 -18.11 14.64
C LEU A 64 8.25 -17.90 14.73
N SER A 65 8.98 -18.95 15.20
CA SER A 65 10.45 -19.00 15.17
C SER A 65 10.96 -20.06 14.20
N SER A 66 10.11 -21.02 13.80
CA SER A 66 10.46 -22.10 12.87
C SER A 66 10.22 -21.67 11.43
N GLU A 67 11.23 -21.82 10.58
CA GLU A 67 11.15 -21.56 9.15
C GLU A 67 10.13 -22.46 8.47
N ILE A 68 10.02 -23.73 8.87
CA ILE A 68 9.06 -24.69 8.31
C ILE A 68 7.62 -24.17 8.49
N PHE A 69 7.28 -23.70 9.68
CA PHE A 69 5.95 -23.14 9.93
C PHE A 69 5.72 -21.83 9.20
N MET A 70 6.75 -20.98 9.06
CA MET A 70 6.66 -19.76 8.26
C MET A 70 6.38 -20.07 6.80
N LEU A 71 7.02 -21.07 6.21
CA LEU A 71 6.80 -21.49 4.83
C LEU A 71 5.37 -22.03 4.62
N GLU A 72 4.85 -22.85 5.54
CA GLU A 72 3.47 -23.32 5.50
C GLU A 72 2.46 -22.16 5.51
N LYS A 73 2.67 -21.18 6.41
CA LYS A 73 1.81 -20.01 6.49
C LYS A 73 1.93 -19.12 5.25
N LEU A 74 3.14 -18.98 4.71
CA LEU A 74 3.40 -18.20 3.50
C LEU A 74 2.68 -18.81 2.29
N GLU A 75 2.67 -20.14 2.16
CA GLU A 75 1.92 -20.84 1.11
C GLU A 75 0.41 -20.56 1.19
N ASN A 76 -0.16 -20.60 2.39
CA ASN A 76 -1.57 -20.29 2.58
C ASN A 76 -1.90 -18.82 2.23
N ILE A 77 -0.99 -17.88 2.53
CA ILE A 77 -1.14 -16.47 2.16
C ILE A 77 -1.02 -16.31 0.64
N ALA A 78 -0.08 -17.00 -0.02
CA ALA A 78 0.06 -16.98 -1.47
C ALA A 78 -1.21 -17.51 -2.17
N LYS A 79 -1.78 -18.62 -1.71
CA LYS A 79 -3.08 -19.14 -2.20
C LYS A 79 -4.19 -18.09 -2.10
N GLU A 80 -4.26 -17.37 -1.00
CA GLU A 80 -5.28 -16.33 -0.80
C GLU A 80 -5.06 -15.13 -1.73
N VAL A 81 -3.81 -14.68 -1.92
CA VAL A 81 -3.46 -13.61 -2.86
C VAL A 81 -3.83 -14.01 -4.28
N THR A 82 -3.45 -15.21 -4.72
CA THR A 82 -3.78 -15.73 -6.06
C THR A 82 -5.30 -15.75 -6.28
N LYS A 83 -6.07 -16.29 -5.35
CA LYS A 83 -7.53 -16.29 -5.43
C LYS A 83 -8.12 -14.89 -5.57
N ARG A 84 -7.54 -13.89 -4.89
CA ARG A 84 -7.97 -12.49 -4.99
C ARG A 84 -7.60 -11.87 -6.34
N LEU A 85 -6.42 -12.20 -6.89
CA LEU A 85 -5.98 -11.76 -8.23
C LEU A 85 -6.91 -12.33 -9.31
N GLU A 86 -7.20 -13.62 -9.27
CA GLU A 86 -8.12 -14.30 -10.19
C GLU A 86 -9.53 -13.68 -10.14
N LYS A 87 -10.09 -13.52 -8.94
CA LYS A 87 -11.40 -12.88 -8.75
C LYS A 87 -11.45 -11.46 -9.32
N SER A 88 -10.36 -10.74 -9.23
CA SER A 88 -10.25 -9.36 -9.73
C SER A 88 -9.81 -9.30 -11.19
N LYS A 89 -9.45 -10.44 -11.82
CA LYS A 89 -8.91 -10.57 -13.18
C LYS A 89 -7.71 -9.65 -13.41
N VAL A 90 -6.80 -9.59 -12.45
CA VAL A 90 -5.59 -8.76 -12.51
C VAL A 90 -4.34 -9.56 -12.21
N ALA A 91 -3.21 -9.10 -12.74
CA ALA A 91 -1.88 -9.60 -12.46
C ALA A 91 -0.96 -8.43 -12.07
N GLY A 92 0.07 -8.70 -11.30
CA GLY A 92 1.01 -7.68 -10.83
C GLY A 92 2.44 -8.00 -11.20
N LYS A 93 3.32 -7.00 -11.16
CA LYS A 93 4.75 -7.17 -11.40
C LYS A 93 5.59 -7.19 -10.13
N THR A 94 5.12 -6.56 -9.07
CA THR A 94 5.89 -6.40 -7.83
C THR A 94 5.28 -7.24 -6.73
N VAL A 95 6.07 -8.16 -6.20
CA VAL A 95 5.77 -8.93 -4.98
C VAL A 95 6.43 -8.21 -3.81
N THR A 96 5.67 -7.94 -2.76
CA THR A 96 6.17 -7.39 -1.50
C THR A 96 5.84 -8.33 -0.37
N LEU A 97 6.87 -8.77 0.35
CA LEU A 97 6.74 -9.51 1.60
C LEU A 97 6.72 -8.51 2.76
N LYS A 98 5.72 -8.62 3.61
CA LYS A 98 5.58 -7.88 4.87
C LYS A 98 5.85 -8.82 6.02
N ILE A 99 6.76 -8.44 6.90
CA ILE A 99 7.14 -9.19 8.11
C ILE A 99 6.91 -8.27 9.30
N LYS A 100 6.11 -8.68 10.25
CA LYS A 100 6.00 -7.99 11.54
C LYS A 100 6.52 -8.91 12.63
N TYR A 101 7.46 -8.43 13.41
CA TYR A 101 8.11 -9.17 14.47
C TYR A 101 7.33 -9.11 15.79
N SER A 102 7.75 -9.93 16.76
CA SER A 102 7.13 -10.00 18.10
C SER A 102 7.23 -8.69 18.89
N ASP A 103 8.25 -7.89 18.64
CA ASP A 103 8.45 -6.54 19.20
C ASP A 103 7.66 -5.46 18.44
N PHE A 104 6.78 -5.85 17.51
CA PHE A 104 5.98 -4.99 16.65
C PHE A 104 6.75 -4.19 15.61
N THR A 105 8.07 -4.36 15.48
CA THR A 105 8.82 -3.80 14.35
C THR A 105 8.32 -4.37 13.03
N LEU A 106 8.31 -3.53 12.00
CA LEU A 106 7.80 -3.86 10.67
C LEU A 106 8.95 -3.80 9.65
N GLN A 107 9.10 -4.87 8.89
CA GLN A 107 10.00 -4.94 7.75
C GLN A 107 9.23 -5.29 6.48
N THR A 108 9.58 -4.65 5.37
CA THR A 108 9.06 -4.98 4.04
C THR A 108 10.20 -5.20 3.07
N ARG A 109 10.08 -6.24 2.24
CA ARG A 109 11.04 -6.57 1.19
C ARG A 109 10.29 -6.74 -0.11
N SER A 110 10.81 -6.23 -1.23
CA SER A 110 10.09 -6.23 -2.50
C SER A 110 10.98 -6.68 -3.65
N LYS A 111 10.38 -7.40 -4.60
CA LYS A 111 11.00 -7.78 -5.87
C LYS A 111 10.05 -7.47 -7.02
N THR A 112 10.55 -6.75 -8.03
CA THR A 112 9.80 -6.45 -9.24
C THR A 112 10.28 -7.33 -10.38
N LEU A 113 9.35 -8.04 -11.01
CA LEU A 113 9.59 -8.91 -12.17
C LEU A 113 9.35 -8.12 -13.47
N PRO A 114 10.00 -8.48 -14.58
CA PRO A 114 9.81 -7.80 -15.87
C PRO A 114 8.46 -8.10 -16.52
N TYR A 115 7.73 -9.11 -16.04
CA TYR A 115 6.44 -9.57 -16.56
C TYR A 115 5.37 -9.58 -15.47
N PHE A 116 4.10 -9.62 -15.89
CA PHE A 116 2.96 -9.72 -14.96
C PHE A 116 2.76 -11.17 -14.52
N ILE A 117 2.51 -11.37 -13.24
CA ILE A 117 2.24 -12.66 -12.63
C ILE A 117 0.94 -12.64 -11.85
N SER A 118 0.24 -13.78 -11.86
CA SER A 118 -0.89 -14.11 -11.00
C SER A 118 -0.82 -15.55 -10.50
N ASP A 119 0.18 -16.31 -10.97
CA ASP A 119 0.41 -17.69 -10.61
C ASP A 119 0.91 -17.83 -9.16
N LYS A 120 0.33 -18.80 -8.43
CA LYS A 120 0.63 -19.05 -7.01
C LYS A 120 2.09 -19.43 -6.79
N ASP A 121 2.64 -20.30 -7.64
CA ASP A 121 3.95 -20.87 -7.38
C ASP A 121 5.05 -19.83 -7.61
N VAL A 122 4.90 -18.98 -8.63
CA VAL A 122 5.81 -17.85 -8.89
C VAL A 122 5.75 -16.81 -7.75
N ILE A 123 4.54 -16.51 -7.25
CA ILE A 123 4.35 -15.59 -6.12
C ILE A 123 4.98 -16.18 -4.85
N LEU A 124 4.76 -17.47 -4.57
CA LEU A 124 5.28 -18.17 -3.42
C LEU A 124 6.81 -18.23 -3.43
N GLU A 125 7.41 -18.65 -4.55
CA GLU A 125 8.87 -18.73 -4.68
C GLU A 125 9.51 -17.34 -4.51
N THR A 126 8.94 -16.31 -5.14
CA THR A 126 9.43 -14.94 -4.94
C THR A 126 9.31 -14.49 -3.48
N ALA A 127 8.23 -14.85 -2.79
CA ALA A 127 8.05 -14.51 -1.38
C ALA A 127 9.01 -15.28 -0.46
N LYS A 128 9.35 -16.55 -0.79
CA LYS A 128 10.39 -17.33 -0.10
C LYS A 128 11.78 -16.70 -0.26
N GLU A 129 12.16 -16.32 -1.49
CA GLU A 129 13.41 -15.60 -1.74
C GLU A 129 13.50 -14.33 -0.87
N LEU A 130 12.41 -13.55 -0.80
CA LEU A 130 12.36 -12.35 0.02
C LEU A 130 12.43 -12.65 1.52
N LEU A 131 11.86 -13.76 1.99
CA LEU A 131 11.92 -14.18 3.39
C LEU A 131 13.35 -14.49 3.82
N PHE A 132 14.09 -15.21 2.96
CA PHE A 132 15.46 -15.67 3.24
C PHE A 132 16.57 -14.72 2.75
N GLN A 133 16.20 -13.58 2.15
CA GLN A 133 17.16 -12.59 1.67
C GLN A 133 18.09 -12.07 2.78
N GLU A 134 17.58 -11.97 3.98
CA GLU A 134 18.32 -11.54 5.17
C GLU A 134 17.84 -12.34 6.38
N LYS A 135 18.71 -12.52 7.36
CA LYS A 135 18.37 -13.15 8.63
C LYS A 135 17.24 -12.37 9.34
N LEU A 136 16.26 -13.10 9.84
CA LEU A 136 15.18 -12.52 10.64
C LEU A 136 15.73 -12.02 11.99
N SER A 137 15.33 -10.82 12.38
CA SER A 137 15.82 -10.17 13.59
C SER A 137 15.19 -10.73 14.87
N ASN A 138 13.95 -11.26 14.76
CA ASN A 138 13.18 -11.78 15.90
C ASN A 138 12.14 -12.80 15.43
N SER A 139 11.38 -13.40 16.34
CA SER A 139 10.24 -14.24 16.01
C SER A 139 9.16 -13.44 15.27
N VAL A 140 8.47 -14.09 14.35
CA VAL A 140 7.53 -13.45 13.40
C VAL A 140 6.11 -13.53 13.93
N ARG A 141 5.48 -12.37 14.13
CA ARG A 141 4.09 -12.23 14.56
C ARG A 141 3.09 -12.20 13.40
N LEU A 142 3.49 -11.64 12.24
CA LEU A 142 2.64 -11.51 11.06
C LEU A 142 3.48 -11.68 9.81
N LEU A 143 2.91 -12.39 8.84
CA LEU A 143 3.38 -12.41 7.45
C LEU A 143 2.27 -11.91 6.53
N GLY A 144 2.69 -11.21 5.46
CA GLY A 144 1.81 -10.74 4.40
C GLY A 144 2.49 -10.72 3.04
N ILE A 145 1.71 -10.99 2.00
CA ILE A 145 2.14 -10.85 0.59
C ILE A 145 1.25 -9.79 -0.06
N SER A 146 1.87 -8.86 -0.74
CA SER A 146 1.20 -7.83 -1.54
C SER A 146 1.69 -7.85 -2.97
N MET A 147 0.75 -7.77 -3.90
CA MET A 147 0.99 -7.58 -5.33
C MET A 147 0.69 -6.14 -5.71
N SER A 148 1.61 -5.47 -6.39
CA SER A 148 1.46 -4.11 -6.90
C SER A 148 1.97 -3.99 -8.35
N ASN A 149 1.96 -2.79 -8.92
CA ASN A 149 2.18 -2.59 -10.34
C ASN A 149 1.24 -3.48 -11.17
N LEU A 150 -0.07 -3.34 -10.88
CA LEU A 150 -1.10 -4.14 -11.52
C LEU A 150 -1.31 -3.72 -12.98
N ASN A 151 -1.68 -4.68 -13.84
CA ASN A 151 -1.97 -4.43 -15.26
C ASN A 151 -3.13 -3.44 -15.51
N THR A 152 -3.92 -3.11 -14.50
CA THR A 152 -4.94 -2.06 -14.53
C THR A 152 -4.37 -0.65 -14.71
N GLU A 153 -3.10 -0.41 -14.36
CA GLU A 153 -2.46 0.91 -14.50
C GLU A 153 -2.00 1.18 -15.95
N SER A 154 -1.64 0.14 -16.69
CA SER A 154 -1.22 0.28 -18.09
C SER A 154 -2.36 0.73 -19.02
N THR A 155 -3.60 0.37 -18.70
CA THR A 155 -4.79 0.79 -19.44
C THR A 155 -5.05 2.29 -19.30
N LYS A 156 -4.72 2.90 -18.14
CA LYS A 156 -4.89 4.34 -17.93
C LYS A 156 -3.89 5.19 -18.73
N LYS A 157 -2.64 4.77 -18.82
CA LYS A 157 -1.63 5.50 -19.62
C LYS A 157 -2.01 5.50 -21.09
N LYS A 158 -2.43 4.36 -21.64
CA LYS A 158 -2.91 4.29 -23.05
C LYS A 158 -4.10 5.18 -23.31
N VAL A 159 -5.11 5.18 -22.43
CA VAL A 159 -6.31 6.02 -22.60
C VAL A 159 -5.99 7.52 -22.49
N LEU A 160 -5.02 7.92 -21.67
CA LEU A 160 -4.57 9.31 -21.57
C LEU A 160 -3.74 9.73 -22.79
N GLU A 161 -2.89 8.86 -23.31
CA GLU A 161 -2.11 9.11 -24.53
C GLU A 161 -3.01 9.19 -25.77
N GLU A 162 -4.00 8.32 -25.90
CA GLU A 162 -4.99 8.37 -26.98
C GLU A 162 -5.89 9.61 -26.93
N LYS A 163 -6.24 10.10 -25.73
CA LYS A 163 -7.02 11.34 -25.57
C LYS A 163 -6.21 12.61 -25.90
N VAL A 164 -4.90 12.60 -25.66
CA VAL A 164 -4.04 13.74 -26.00
C VAL A 164 -3.80 13.84 -27.50
N VAL A 165 -3.77 12.71 -28.23
CA VAL A 165 -3.58 12.67 -29.69
C VAL A 165 -4.82 13.10 -30.47
N SER A 166 -6.01 13.09 -29.85
CA SER A 166 -7.28 13.45 -30.53
C SER A 166 -7.62 14.94 -30.56
N VAL A 167 -6.82 15.81 -29.95
CA VAL A 167 -6.99 17.26 -30.03
C VAL A 167 -6.14 17.81 -31.17
N GLN A 168 -6.57 17.59 -32.39
CA GLN A 168 -5.97 18.28 -33.55
C GLN A 168 -6.64 19.64 -33.72
N LEU A 169 -5.85 20.70 -33.59
CA LEU A 169 -6.28 22.07 -33.84
C LEU A 169 -6.80 22.19 -35.29
N LYS A 170 -8.06 22.58 -35.44
CA LYS A 170 -8.54 23.09 -36.73
C LYS A 170 -8.02 24.52 -36.89
N PHE A 171 -7.21 24.72 -37.91
CA PHE A 171 -6.93 26.08 -38.42
C PHE A 171 -8.02 26.42 -39.41
N ASP A 172 -8.89 27.37 -39.07
CA ASP A 172 -9.78 28.05 -40.04
C ASP A 172 -8.94 29.17 -40.63
N PHE A 173 -8.71 29.08 -41.97
CA PHE A 173 -8.15 30.16 -42.78
C PHE A 173 -9.31 30.94 -43.41
#